data_31cccf1b6da13e75f3b1cc18cfaeca50
#
_entry.id   31cccf1b6da13e75f3b1cc18cfaeca50
#
_cell.length_a   1.000
_cell.length_b   1.000
_cell.length_c   1.000
_cell.angle_alpha   90.00
_cell.angle_beta   90.00
_cell.angle_gamma   90.00
#
_symmetry.space_group_name_H-M   'P 1'
#
loop_
_entity.id
_entity.type
_entity.pdbx_description
1 polymer ?
#
loop_
_entity_poly.entity_id
_entity_poly.type
_entity_poly.pdbx_seq_one_letter_code
_entity_poly.pdbx_strand_id
1 'polypeptide(L)'
;MAKKNCCICNAEIGLIKQVQLADMELICRDCAKKASPYFVPRERTSYDYKEHMKQLENGKKLYDAYFANNKSVEKFLSKHVLVDKNTGLMCITEKRGAIIIFGGTPFYTVYRIADLDICQPETRFEKGTDGKNVEKFETHFTFRNVAGLYDLKVP
;
A
#
# COMPACT_ATOMS: atom_id res chain seq x y z
N MET A 1 11.97 16.28 -28.47
CA MET A 1 10.96 15.58 -27.64
C MET A 1 10.59 16.46 -26.48
N ALA A 2 9.28 16.66 -26.22
CA ALA A 2 8.85 17.47 -25.09
C ALA A 2 9.27 16.80 -23.77
N LYS A 3 9.93 17.56 -22.91
CA LYS A 3 10.28 17.12 -21.56
C LYS A 3 8.98 16.94 -20.76
N LYS A 4 8.85 15.82 -20.09
CA LYS A 4 7.71 15.52 -19.24
C LYS A 4 8.08 15.72 -17.78
N ASN A 5 7.19 16.30 -17.00
CA ASN A 5 7.41 16.55 -15.58
C ASN A 5 6.55 15.62 -14.70
N CYS A 6 7.05 15.32 -13.52
CA CYS A 6 6.30 14.59 -12.51
C CYS A 6 5.12 15.42 -12.01
N CYS A 7 3.89 14.91 -12.09
CA CYS A 7 2.68 15.62 -11.64
C CYS A 7 2.64 15.83 -10.11
N ILE A 8 3.58 15.23 -9.36
CA ILE A 8 3.66 15.34 -7.90
C ILE A 8 4.76 16.31 -7.45
N CYS A 9 6.01 16.10 -7.90
CA CYS A 9 7.15 16.91 -7.45
C CYS A 9 7.68 17.89 -8.52
N ASN A 10 7.06 17.90 -9.69
CA ASN A 10 7.42 18.73 -10.84
C ASN A 10 8.84 18.50 -11.39
N ALA A 11 9.55 17.48 -10.93
CA ALA A 11 10.87 17.14 -11.46
C ALA A 11 10.75 16.63 -12.91
N GLU A 12 11.74 16.97 -13.74
CA GLU A 12 11.83 16.47 -15.11
C GLU A 12 12.04 14.94 -15.11
N ILE A 13 11.26 14.23 -15.93
CA ILE A 13 11.28 12.77 -16.00
C ILE A 13 11.81 12.31 -17.35
N GLY A 14 12.92 11.56 -17.34
CA GLY A 14 13.40 10.84 -18.52
C GLY A 14 12.51 9.62 -18.83
N LEU A 15 12.48 9.20 -20.08
CA LEU A 15 11.61 8.12 -20.59
C LEU A 15 11.67 6.82 -19.76
N ILE A 16 12.83 6.46 -19.23
CA ILE A 16 13.05 5.22 -18.48
C ILE A 16 12.61 5.34 -17.00
N LYS A 17 12.46 6.57 -16.50
CA LYS A 17 12.20 6.85 -15.08
C LYS A 17 10.73 7.26 -14.79
N GLN A 18 9.86 7.11 -15.76
CA GLN A 18 8.45 7.46 -15.64
C GLN A 18 7.60 6.27 -15.19
N VAL A 19 6.62 6.53 -14.37
CA VAL A 19 5.56 5.61 -13.97
C VAL A 19 4.23 6.27 -14.31
N GLN A 20 3.39 5.59 -15.09
CA GLN A 20 2.09 6.11 -15.51
C GLN A 20 1.01 5.74 -14.50
N LEU A 21 0.14 6.69 -14.21
CA LEU A 21 -1.06 6.53 -13.39
C LEU A 21 -2.28 6.23 -14.28
N ALA A 22 -3.41 5.87 -13.67
CA ALA A 22 -4.64 5.52 -14.39
C ALA A 22 -5.24 6.70 -15.19
N ASP A 23 -5.05 7.93 -14.72
CA ASP A 23 -5.46 9.18 -15.38
C ASP A 23 -4.46 9.68 -16.44
N MET A 24 -3.54 8.82 -16.88
CA MET A 24 -2.48 9.11 -17.86
C MET A 24 -1.40 10.09 -17.36
N GLU A 25 -1.53 10.60 -16.15
CA GLU A 25 -0.50 11.41 -15.50
C GLU A 25 0.77 10.61 -15.21
N LEU A 26 1.90 11.31 -15.13
CA LEU A 26 3.20 10.68 -14.93
C LEU A 26 3.80 11.08 -13.60
N ILE A 27 4.32 10.09 -12.87
CA ILE A 27 5.14 10.31 -11.69
C ILE A 27 6.56 9.78 -11.88
N CYS A 28 7.54 10.40 -11.22
CA CYS A 28 8.90 9.89 -11.22
C CYS A 28 9.02 8.65 -10.32
N ARG A 29 10.08 7.85 -10.53
CA ARG A 29 10.35 6.66 -9.70
C ARG A 29 10.49 6.97 -8.21
N ASP A 30 11.01 8.12 -7.86
CA ASP A 30 11.21 8.49 -6.46
C ASP A 30 9.88 8.81 -5.78
N CYS A 31 8.94 9.45 -6.49
CA CYS A 31 7.57 9.56 -6.00
C CYS A 31 6.89 8.19 -5.92
N ALA A 32 7.01 7.35 -6.95
CA ALA A 32 6.41 6.01 -6.94
C ALA A 32 6.89 5.14 -5.77
N LYS A 33 8.16 5.28 -5.36
CA LYS A 33 8.72 4.57 -4.19
C LYS A 33 8.17 5.04 -2.85
N LYS A 34 7.60 6.24 -2.76
CA LYS A 34 7.00 6.76 -1.53
C LYS A 34 5.63 6.14 -1.23
N ALA A 35 4.96 5.60 -2.24
CA ALA A 35 3.71 4.88 -2.05
C ALA A 35 3.94 3.49 -1.47
N SER A 36 2.94 2.97 -0.74
CA SER A 36 2.92 1.59 -0.24
C SER A 36 3.13 0.58 -1.37
N PRO A 37 3.73 -0.59 -1.11
CA PRO A 37 3.81 -1.69 -2.07
C PRO A 37 2.44 -2.14 -2.61
N TYR A 38 1.37 -1.96 -1.84
CA TYR A 38 0.00 -2.25 -2.26
C TYR A 38 -0.61 -1.22 -3.21
N PHE A 39 0.01 -0.06 -3.37
CA PHE A 39 -0.44 0.97 -4.30
C PHE A 39 0.07 0.65 -5.71
N VAL A 40 -0.83 0.17 -6.57
CA VAL A 40 -0.53 -0.15 -7.98
C VAL A 40 -0.77 1.11 -8.83
N PRO A 41 0.27 1.82 -9.29
CA PRO A 41 0.11 3.12 -9.94
C PRO A 41 -0.83 3.11 -11.15
N ARG A 42 -0.77 2.06 -11.98
CA ARG A 42 -1.59 1.95 -13.20
C ARG A 42 -3.09 1.81 -12.96
N GLU A 43 -3.48 1.47 -11.73
CA GLU A 43 -4.87 1.30 -11.30
C GLU A 43 -5.39 2.49 -10.51
N ARG A 44 -4.54 3.52 -10.29
CA ARG A 44 -4.83 4.66 -9.41
C ARG A 44 -4.54 5.99 -10.10
N THR A 45 -5.36 6.98 -9.81
CA THR A 45 -5.21 8.33 -10.34
C THR A 45 -4.16 9.15 -9.57
N SER A 46 -3.80 10.30 -10.09
CA SER A 46 -2.95 11.28 -9.38
C SER A 46 -3.62 11.81 -8.11
N TYR A 47 -4.96 11.87 -8.08
CA TYR A 47 -5.74 12.19 -6.89
C TYR A 47 -5.57 11.09 -5.83
N ASP A 48 -5.77 9.81 -6.20
CA ASP A 48 -5.60 8.67 -5.28
C ASP A 48 -4.19 8.64 -4.70
N TYR A 49 -3.18 8.94 -5.51
CA TYR A 49 -1.80 9.02 -5.03
C TYR A 49 -1.63 10.08 -3.95
N LYS A 50 -2.16 11.29 -4.15
CA LYS A 50 -2.06 12.38 -3.17
C LYS A 50 -2.77 12.04 -1.87
N GLU A 51 -3.96 11.47 -1.96
CA GLU A 51 -4.71 11.02 -0.79
C GLU A 51 -4.01 9.87 -0.07
N HIS A 52 -3.39 8.94 -0.81
CA HIS A 52 -2.59 7.87 -0.23
C HIS A 52 -1.36 8.40 0.54
N MET A 53 -0.70 9.46 0.07
CA MET A 53 0.39 10.09 0.82
C MET A 53 -0.08 10.66 2.16
N LYS A 54 -1.24 11.32 2.19
CA LYS A 54 -1.86 11.79 3.45
C LYS A 54 -2.23 10.62 4.36
N GLN A 55 -2.77 9.56 3.76
CA GLN A 55 -3.14 8.33 4.48
C GLN A 55 -1.91 7.68 5.15
N LEU A 56 -0.76 7.61 4.47
CA LEU A 56 0.48 7.09 5.05
C LEU A 56 1.03 7.97 6.17
N GLU A 57 1.01 9.30 6.00
CA GLU A 57 1.44 10.23 7.04
C GLU A 57 0.58 10.10 8.30
N ASN A 58 -0.74 10.07 8.13
CA ASN A 58 -1.68 9.88 9.23
C ASN A 58 -1.55 8.47 9.82
N GLY A 59 -1.39 7.46 8.97
CA GLY A 59 -1.22 6.05 9.36
C GLY A 59 -0.02 5.85 10.27
N LYS A 60 1.10 6.53 9.99
CA LYS A 60 2.27 6.47 10.88
C LYS A 60 1.97 7.05 12.26
N LYS A 61 1.28 8.19 12.34
CA LYS A 61 0.88 8.81 13.62
C LYS A 61 -0.06 7.90 14.42
N LEU A 62 -1.05 7.32 13.74
CA LEU A 62 -2.01 6.39 14.38
C LEU A 62 -1.34 5.08 14.78
N TYR A 63 -0.40 4.57 14.00
CA TYR A 63 0.37 3.39 14.36
C TYR A 63 1.16 3.62 15.65
N ASP A 64 1.89 4.73 15.75
CA ASP A 64 2.68 5.05 16.92
C ASP A 64 1.79 5.24 18.17
N ALA A 65 0.60 5.83 18.01
CA ALA A 65 -0.32 6.10 19.11
C ALA A 65 -1.05 4.84 19.62
N TYR A 66 -1.45 3.93 18.73
CA TYR A 66 -2.40 2.87 19.07
C TYR A 66 -1.87 1.44 18.87
N PHE A 67 -0.81 1.24 18.08
CA PHE A 67 -0.35 -0.11 17.73
C PHE A 67 1.06 -0.44 18.24
N ALA A 68 2.00 0.50 18.18
CA ALA A 68 3.43 0.22 18.37
C ALA A 68 3.75 -0.48 19.72
N ASN A 69 3.13 -0.04 20.81
CA ASN A 69 3.38 -0.54 22.16
C ASN A 69 2.12 -1.19 22.81
N ASN A 70 1.09 -1.47 22.03
CA ASN A 70 -0.17 -1.99 22.53
C ASN A 70 -0.17 -3.52 22.52
N LYS A 71 -0.14 -4.13 23.71
CA LYS A 71 -0.16 -5.59 23.88
C LYS A 71 -1.50 -6.24 23.54
N SER A 72 -2.57 -5.46 23.47
CA SER A 72 -3.93 -5.94 23.13
C SER A 72 -4.18 -6.03 21.63
N VAL A 73 -3.22 -5.62 20.82
CA VAL A 73 -3.32 -5.69 19.36
C VAL A 73 -3.24 -7.14 18.88
N GLU A 74 -4.27 -7.58 18.18
CA GLU A 74 -4.28 -8.87 17.49
C GLU A 74 -3.54 -8.78 16.15
N LYS A 75 -2.84 -9.87 15.79
CA LYS A 75 -1.98 -9.92 14.58
C LYS A 75 -2.47 -11.03 13.67
N PHE A 76 -2.73 -10.67 12.41
CA PHE A 76 -3.22 -11.59 11.37
C PHE A 76 -2.31 -11.52 10.14
N LEU A 77 -2.47 -12.47 9.22
CA LEU A 77 -1.77 -12.54 7.94
C LEU A 77 -0.25 -12.30 8.10
N SER A 78 0.40 -13.20 8.82
CA SER A 78 1.86 -13.11 9.10
C SER A 78 2.31 -11.75 9.66
N LYS A 79 1.44 -11.07 10.42
CA LYS A 79 1.64 -9.73 11.02
C LYS A 79 1.50 -8.56 10.04
N HIS A 80 0.99 -8.79 8.83
CA HIS A 80 0.68 -7.70 7.90
C HIS A 80 -0.58 -6.93 8.31
N VAL A 81 -1.48 -7.56 9.06
CA VAL A 81 -2.71 -6.94 9.57
C VAL A 81 -2.69 -6.92 11.09
N LEU A 82 -2.85 -5.74 11.67
CA LEU A 82 -2.95 -5.49 13.11
C LEU A 82 -4.34 -4.95 13.41
N VAL A 83 -5.00 -5.48 14.44
CA VAL A 83 -6.35 -5.07 14.83
C VAL A 83 -6.35 -4.68 16.30
N ASP A 84 -6.82 -3.47 16.58
CA ASP A 84 -7.14 -3.01 17.93
C ASP A 84 -8.65 -2.89 18.10
N LYS A 85 -9.25 -3.87 18.75
CA LYS A 85 -10.71 -3.92 19.01
C LYS A 85 -11.18 -2.80 19.95
N ASN A 86 -10.32 -2.28 20.81
CA ASN A 86 -10.69 -1.24 21.76
C ASN A 86 -10.94 0.10 21.06
N THR A 87 -10.12 0.41 20.05
CA THR A 87 -10.26 1.64 19.25
C THR A 87 -11.09 1.45 17.98
N GLY A 88 -11.37 0.20 17.59
CA GLY A 88 -12.01 -0.11 16.32
C GLY A 88 -11.14 0.21 15.09
N LEU A 89 -9.81 0.19 15.27
CA LEU A 89 -8.84 0.46 14.22
C LEU A 89 -8.19 -0.83 13.72
N MET A 90 -7.90 -0.84 12.42
CA MET A 90 -7.09 -1.86 11.75
C MET A 90 -5.93 -1.18 11.03
N CYS A 91 -4.73 -1.72 11.20
CA CYS A 91 -3.53 -1.25 10.50
C CYS A 91 -3.02 -2.34 9.55
N ILE A 92 -2.88 -2.01 8.29
CA ILE A 92 -2.20 -2.87 7.31
C ILE A 92 -0.77 -2.36 7.16
N THR A 93 0.18 -3.28 7.37
CA THR A 93 1.62 -2.98 7.38
C THR A 93 2.32 -3.67 6.22
N GLU A 94 3.30 -3.01 5.64
CA GLU A 94 4.17 -3.58 4.62
C GLU A 94 5.56 -2.96 4.71
N LYS A 95 6.56 -3.66 4.18
CA LYS A 95 7.92 -3.14 4.08
C LYS A 95 8.42 -3.21 2.64
N ARG A 96 8.90 -2.08 2.13
CA ARG A 96 9.56 -2.04 0.83
C ARG A 96 11.07 -2.15 0.99
N GLY A 97 11.69 -2.98 0.14
CA GLY A 97 13.15 -3.11 0.10
C GLY A 97 13.73 -3.90 1.27
N ALA A 98 12.96 -4.82 1.87
CA ALA A 98 13.47 -5.76 2.85
C ALA A 98 14.43 -6.76 2.18
N ILE A 99 15.72 -6.42 2.15
CA ILE A 99 16.78 -7.41 2.02
C ILE A 99 17.06 -7.92 3.43
N ILE A 100 17.35 -9.21 3.56
CA ILE A 100 17.46 -9.96 4.83
C ILE A 100 18.31 -9.25 5.92
N ILE A 101 19.22 -8.36 5.56
CA ILE A 101 20.19 -7.71 6.44
C ILE A 101 19.85 -6.22 6.72
N PHE A 102 19.07 -5.56 5.86
CA PHE A 102 18.72 -4.16 6.01
C PHE A 102 17.21 -4.01 6.07
N GLY A 103 16.67 -3.61 7.22
CA GLY A 103 15.25 -3.41 7.43
C GLY A 103 14.67 -2.48 6.34
N GLY A 104 13.61 -2.92 5.64
CA GLY A 104 12.93 -2.11 4.63
C GLY A 104 12.19 -0.93 5.25
N THR A 105 11.84 0.06 4.41
CA THR A 105 10.99 1.17 4.82
C THR A 105 9.60 0.67 5.18
N PRO A 106 9.12 0.84 6.42
CA PRO A 106 7.80 0.43 6.81
C PRO A 106 6.74 1.40 6.29
N PHE A 107 5.60 0.85 5.88
CA PHE A 107 4.39 1.57 5.51
C PHE A 107 3.28 1.16 6.45
N TYR A 108 2.48 2.11 6.91
CA TYR A 108 1.35 1.89 7.80
C TYR A 108 0.12 2.55 7.22
N THR A 109 -0.88 1.76 6.87
CA THR A 109 -2.17 2.26 6.40
C THR A 109 -3.22 1.88 7.44
N VAL A 110 -3.81 2.88 8.09
CA VAL A 110 -4.77 2.67 9.18
C VAL A 110 -6.18 2.97 8.70
N TYR A 111 -7.10 2.06 8.99
CA TYR A 111 -8.51 2.09 8.65
C TYR A 111 -9.36 1.94 9.89
N ARG A 112 -10.60 2.43 9.84
CA ARG A 112 -11.62 2.03 10.82
C ARG A 112 -12.21 0.68 10.41
N ILE A 113 -12.37 -0.22 11.35
CA ILE A 113 -13.01 -1.53 11.10
C ILE A 113 -14.43 -1.33 10.57
N ALA A 114 -15.12 -0.28 11.04
CA ALA A 114 -16.47 0.07 10.59
C ALA A 114 -16.56 0.44 9.10
N ASP A 115 -15.45 0.83 8.46
CA ASP A 115 -15.40 1.14 7.03
C ASP A 115 -15.04 -0.08 6.16
N LEU A 116 -14.74 -1.23 6.77
CA LEU A 116 -14.46 -2.48 6.06
C LEU A 116 -15.70 -2.94 5.30
N ASP A 117 -15.57 -3.16 4.01
CA ASP A 117 -16.63 -3.63 3.12
C ASP A 117 -16.43 -5.09 2.72
N ILE A 118 -15.24 -5.41 2.23
CA ILE A 118 -14.86 -6.77 1.83
C ILE A 118 -13.61 -7.19 2.62
N CYS A 119 -13.65 -8.42 3.13
CA CYS A 119 -12.50 -9.12 3.68
C CYS A 119 -12.67 -10.60 3.29
N GLN A 120 -12.04 -11.01 2.19
CA GLN A 120 -12.18 -12.38 1.70
C GLN A 120 -10.85 -12.95 1.24
N PRO A 121 -10.57 -14.25 1.51
CA PRO A 121 -9.41 -14.92 0.96
C PRO A 121 -9.58 -15.12 -0.55
N GLU A 122 -8.50 -14.91 -1.27
CA GLU A 122 -8.41 -15.20 -2.70
C GLU A 122 -7.20 -16.09 -2.97
N THR A 123 -7.31 -16.92 -3.99
CA THR A 123 -6.21 -17.74 -4.47
C THR A 123 -5.84 -17.31 -5.88
N ARG A 124 -4.56 -17.09 -6.10
CA ARG A 124 -4.05 -16.78 -7.43
C ARG A 124 -2.92 -17.74 -7.78
N PHE A 125 -2.83 -18.09 -9.07
CA PHE A 125 -1.75 -18.92 -9.59
C PHE A 125 -0.74 -18.04 -10.33
N GLU A 126 0.53 -18.15 -9.97
CA GLU A 126 1.64 -17.51 -10.68
C GLU A 126 2.59 -18.57 -11.22
N LYS A 127 3.23 -18.26 -12.37
CA LYS A 127 4.33 -19.10 -12.86
C LYS A 127 5.56 -18.89 -11.98
N GLY A 128 6.02 -19.95 -11.34
CA GLY A 128 7.30 -19.98 -10.64
C GLY A 128 8.48 -19.91 -11.60
N THR A 129 9.67 -19.74 -11.06
CA THR A 129 10.93 -19.68 -11.81
C THR A 129 11.24 -20.98 -12.57
N ASP A 130 10.66 -22.09 -12.13
CA ASP A 130 10.75 -23.43 -12.77
C ASP A 130 9.64 -23.67 -13.81
N GLY A 131 8.82 -22.66 -14.12
CA GLY A 131 7.70 -22.75 -15.06
C GLY A 131 6.45 -23.43 -14.52
N LYS A 132 6.46 -23.94 -13.29
CA LYS A 132 5.28 -24.54 -12.64
C LYS A 132 4.38 -23.46 -12.06
N ASN A 133 3.09 -23.78 -11.99
CA ASN A 133 2.14 -22.91 -11.31
C ASN A 133 2.35 -23.02 -9.79
N VAL A 134 2.56 -21.88 -9.15
CA VAL A 134 2.63 -21.74 -7.70
C VAL A 134 1.35 -21.07 -7.23
N GLU A 135 0.68 -21.70 -6.28
CA GLU A 135 -0.51 -21.16 -5.64
C GLU A 135 -0.09 -20.12 -4.60
N LYS A 136 -0.67 -18.93 -4.69
CA LYS A 136 -0.50 -17.86 -3.73
C LYS A 136 -1.83 -17.50 -3.09
N PHE A 137 -1.80 -17.38 -1.78
CA PHE A 137 -2.96 -16.95 -0.99
C PHE A 137 -2.83 -15.48 -0.66
N GLU A 138 -3.89 -14.72 -0.92
CA GLU A 138 -3.99 -13.30 -0.61
C GLU A 138 -5.33 -13.06 0.08
N THR A 139 -5.43 -12.02 0.89
CA THR A 139 -6.70 -11.56 1.43
C THR A 139 -7.05 -10.23 0.79
N HIS A 140 -8.18 -10.17 0.13
CA HIS A 140 -8.71 -8.97 -0.50
C HIS A 140 -9.48 -8.13 0.53
N PHE A 141 -9.06 -6.90 0.69
CA PHE A 141 -9.72 -5.90 1.54
C PHE A 141 -10.24 -4.76 0.68
N THR A 142 -11.49 -4.35 0.90
CA THR A 142 -12.01 -3.08 0.42
C THR A 142 -12.62 -2.28 1.57
N PHE A 143 -12.51 -0.96 1.47
CA PHE A 143 -13.00 -0.02 2.49
C PHE A 143 -13.91 1.03 1.86
N ARG A 144 -15.04 1.30 2.51
CA ARG A 144 -15.94 2.40 2.16
C ARG A 144 -15.42 3.72 2.73
N ASN A 145 -15.80 4.82 2.10
CA ASN A 145 -15.52 6.17 2.60
C ASN A 145 -14.04 6.47 2.82
N VAL A 146 -13.16 5.77 2.11
CA VAL A 146 -11.71 5.95 2.19
C VAL A 146 -11.21 6.47 0.86
N ALA A 147 -10.49 7.60 0.89
CA ALA A 147 -9.72 8.09 -0.24
C ALA A 147 -8.29 7.53 -0.20
N GLY A 148 -7.64 7.42 -1.35
CA GLY A 148 -6.29 6.90 -1.47
C GLY A 148 -6.26 5.38 -1.72
N LEU A 149 -5.72 4.60 -0.79
CA LEU A 149 -5.66 3.14 -0.90
C LEU A 149 -6.84 2.53 -0.16
N TYR A 150 -7.91 2.19 -0.89
CA TYR A 150 -9.15 1.61 -0.37
C TYR A 150 -9.41 0.17 -0.81
N ASP A 151 -8.62 -0.34 -1.74
CA ASP A 151 -8.74 -1.67 -2.32
C ASP A 151 -7.33 -2.26 -2.43
N LEU A 152 -7.06 -3.36 -1.73
CA LEU A 152 -5.74 -3.95 -1.67
C LEU A 152 -5.78 -5.45 -1.38
N LYS A 153 -4.75 -6.16 -1.84
CA LYS A 153 -4.57 -7.60 -1.59
C LYS A 153 -3.33 -7.81 -0.74
N VAL A 154 -3.52 -8.46 0.39
CA VAL A 154 -2.48 -8.73 1.39
C VAL A 154 -2.14 -10.22 1.37
N PRO A 155 -0.85 -10.60 1.17
CA PRO A 155 -0.40 -11.98 1.14
C PRO A 155 -0.48 -12.68 2.50
#